data_018f7d8db742b0a513b8857497a1dbe1
#
_entry.id   018f7d8db742b0a513b8857497a1dbe1
#
_cell.length_a   1.000
_cell.length_b   1.000
_cell.length_c   1.000
_cell.angle_alpha   90.00
_cell.angle_beta   90.00
_cell.angle_gamma   90.00
#
_symmetry.space_group_name_H-M   'P 1'
#
loop_
_entity.id
_entity.type
_entity.pdbx_description
1 polymer ?
#
loop_
_entity_poly.entity_id
_entity_poly.type
_entity_poly.pdbx_seq_one_letter_code
_entity_poly.pdbx_strand_id
1 'polypeptide(L)'
;MADFVRENADVALQYVKGFLAPSQAHSMANIPRDSGAVMRRGAHHIAVYRDADGTFHERSAACTHLKCIVAWNSAERSWDCPCHGSRFDPYGKVLNGPAVTELEKPAE
;
A
#
# COMPACT_ATOMS: atom_id res chain seq x y z
N MET A 1 10.77 27.16 6.76
CA MET A 1 9.32 27.45 6.77
C MET A 1 8.63 26.95 5.51
N ALA A 2 9.14 27.32 4.33
CA ALA A 2 8.56 26.84 3.07
C ALA A 2 8.58 25.32 2.97
N ASP A 3 9.67 24.68 3.43
CA ASP A 3 9.80 23.22 3.37
C ASP A 3 8.80 22.52 4.28
N PHE A 4 8.53 23.07 5.46
CA PHE A 4 7.56 22.50 6.39
C PHE A 4 6.14 22.53 5.80
N VAL A 5 5.75 23.67 5.24
CA VAL A 5 4.43 23.82 4.61
C VAL A 5 4.30 22.86 3.42
N ARG A 6 5.37 22.74 2.64
CA ARG A 6 5.41 21.85 1.48
C ARG A 6 5.26 20.37 1.89
N GLU A 7 5.95 19.95 2.95
CA GLU A 7 5.84 18.59 3.44
C GLU A 7 4.42 18.26 3.91
N ASN A 8 3.79 19.17 4.63
CA ASN A 8 2.41 18.95 5.08
C ASN A 8 1.43 18.88 3.91
N ALA A 9 1.63 19.72 2.90
CA ALA A 9 0.80 19.68 1.70
C ALA A 9 0.99 18.37 0.94
N ASP A 10 2.24 17.88 0.87
CA ASP A 10 2.55 16.62 0.19
C ASP A 10 1.92 15.43 0.91
N VAL A 11 1.95 15.40 2.24
CA VAL A 11 1.30 14.34 3.03
C VAL A 11 -0.21 14.33 2.80
N ALA A 12 -0.85 15.50 2.86
CA ALA A 12 -2.30 15.60 2.61
C ALA A 12 -2.65 15.16 1.19
N LEU A 13 -1.83 15.57 0.21
CA LEU A 13 -2.04 15.23 -1.18
C LEU A 13 -1.90 13.71 -1.39
N GLN A 14 -0.90 13.08 -0.78
CA GLN A 14 -0.70 11.64 -0.87
C GLN A 14 -1.86 10.87 -0.25
N TYR A 15 -2.41 11.35 0.86
CA TYR A 15 -3.57 10.74 1.48
C TYR A 15 -4.76 10.76 0.53
N VAL A 16 -5.07 11.92 -0.06
CA VAL A 16 -6.18 12.07 -0.99
C VAL A 16 -5.95 11.25 -2.27
N LYS A 17 -4.75 11.31 -2.82
CA LYS A 17 -4.41 10.54 -4.03
C LYS A 17 -4.56 9.04 -3.80
N GLY A 18 -4.06 8.54 -2.66
CA GLY A 18 -4.20 7.12 -2.33
C GLY A 18 -5.65 6.71 -2.20
N PHE A 19 -6.46 7.51 -1.52
CA PHE A 19 -7.87 7.21 -1.30
C PHE A 19 -8.67 7.23 -2.60
N LEU A 20 -8.37 8.17 -3.51
CA LEU A 20 -9.11 8.35 -4.77
C LEU A 20 -8.44 7.65 -5.94
N ALA A 21 -7.27 7.05 -5.74
CA ALA A 21 -6.51 6.44 -6.83
C ALA A 21 -7.30 5.31 -7.49
N PRO A 22 -7.23 5.18 -8.82
CA PRO A 22 -7.76 4.00 -9.50
C PRO A 22 -6.92 2.78 -9.18
N SER A 23 -7.43 1.60 -9.51
CA SER A 23 -6.68 0.35 -9.36
C SER A 23 -5.38 0.42 -10.16
N GLN A 24 -4.29 -0.07 -9.59
CA GLN A 24 -3.00 -0.18 -10.28
C GLN A 24 -3.00 -1.31 -11.30
N ALA A 25 -3.93 -2.26 -11.16
CA ALA A 25 -4.11 -3.35 -12.11
C ALA A 25 -5.60 -3.56 -12.34
N HIS A 26 -5.98 -3.90 -13.58
CA HIS A 26 -7.38 -4.17 -13.92
C HIS A 26 -7.82 -5.54 -13.41
N SER A 27 -6.91 -6.48 -13.27
CA SER A 27 -7.19 -7.79 -12.69
C SER A 27 -5.95 -8.32 -12.03
N MET A 28 -6.15 -9.30 -11.14
CA MET A 28 -5.03 -9.94 -10.45
C MET A 28 -4.08 -10.63 -11.43
N ALA A 29 -4.59 -11.11 -12.55
CA ALA A 29 -3.78 -11.79 -13.57
C ALA A 29 -2.74 -10.85 -14.21
N ASN A 30 -2.94 -9.54 -14.13
CA ASN A 30 -2.00 -8.55 -14.67
C ASN A 30 -0.83 -8.28 -13.73
N ILE A 31 -0.85 -8.81 -12.52
CA ILE A 31 0.24 -8.64 -11.56
C ILE A 31 1.32 -9.68 -11.87
N PRO A 32 2.56 -9.26 -12.18
CA PRO A 32 3.65 -10.21 -12.41
C PRO A 32 3.96 -11.03 -11.15
N ARG A 33 4.55 -12.19 -11.35
CA ARG A 33 5.03 -12.99 -10.21
C ARG A 33 6.08 -12.21 -9.43
N ASP A 34 6.11 -12.41 -8.13
CA ASP A 34 7.03 -11.73 -7.20
C ASP A 34 6.87 -10.22 -7.23
N SER A 35 5.64 -9.76 -7.42
CA SER A 35 5.31 -8.35 -7.50
C SER A 35 3.96 -8.09 -6.86
N GLY A 36 3.67 -6.83 -6.61
CA GLY A 36 2.42 -6.43 -6.00
C GLY A 36 1.78 -5.24 -6.69
N ALA A 37 0.51 -5.06 -6.42
CA ALA A 37 -0.24 -3.89 -6.89
C ALA A 37 -1.41 -3.65 -5.95
N VAL A 38 -1.84 -2.39 -5.87
CA VAL A 38 -3.04 -2.03 -5.14
C VAL A 38 -4.22 -2.11 -6.11
N MET A 39 -5.23 -2.88 -5.73
CA MET A 39 -6.46 -3.02 -6.50
C MET A 39 -7.62 -2.41 -5.72
N ARG A 40 -8.56 -1.85 -6.46
CA ARG A 40 -9.75 -1.30 -5.87
C ARG A 40 -10.88 -2.33 -5.91
N ARG A 41 -11.50 -2.56 -4.76
CA ARG A 41 -12.65 -3.48 -4.64
C ARG A 41 -13.78 -2.70 -3.97
N GLY A 42 -14.70 -2.18 -4.79
CA GLY A 42 -15.73 -1.26 -4.30
C GLY A 42 -15.10 0.00 -3.71
N ALA A 43 -15.40 0.28 -2.45
CA ALA A 43 -14.84 1.44 -1.75
C ALA A 43 -13.49 1.12 -1.07
N HIS A 44 -13.00 -0.12 -1.18
CA HIS A 44 -11.80 -0.55 -0.49
C HIS A 44 -10.61 -0.67 -1.44
N HIS A 45 -9.42 -0.41 -0.90
CA HIS A 45 -8.16 -0.63 -1.62
C HIS A 45 -7.51 -1.88 -1.04
N ILE A 46 -7.13 -2.80 -1.91
CA ILE A 46 -6.57 -4.10 -1.54
C ILE A 46 -5.13 -4.18 -2.04
N ALA A 47 -4.21 -4.49 -1.14
CA ALA A 47 -2.83 -4.75 -1.49
C ALA A 47 -2.70 -6.22 -1.89
N VAL A 48 -2.42 -6.48 -3.16
CA VAL A 48 -2.33 -7.84 -3.69
C VAL A 48 -0.88 -8.11 -4.07
N TYR A 49 -0.29 -9.13 -3.45
CA TYR A 49 1.04 -9.61 -3.79
C TYR A 49 0.92 -10.97 -4.47
N ARG A 50 1.60 -11.13 -5.60
CA ARG A 50 1.70 -12.43 -6.28
C ARG A 50 3.09 -12.98 -6.02
N ASP A 51 3.18 -14.14 -5.34
CA ASP A 51 4.46 -14.72 -5.02
C ASP A 51 5.11 -15.39 -6.24
N ALA A 52 6.31 -15.94 -6.05
CA ALA A 52 7.07 -16.55 -7.13
C ALA A 52 6.38 -17.78 -7.72
N ASP A 53 5.52 -18.43 -6.95
CA ASP A 53 4.74 -19.59 -7.41
C ASP A 53 3.46 -19.16 -8.14
N GLY A 54 3.14 -17.88 -8.11
CA GLY A 54 1.94 -17.35 -8.73
C GLY A 54 0.72 -17.29 -7.80
N THR A 55 0.90 -17.60 -6.52
CA THR A 55 -0.17 -17.53 -5.53
C THR A 55 -0.39 -16.08 -5.11
N PHE A 56 -1.67 -15.69 -4.97
CA PHE A 56 -2.04 -14.34 -4.59
C PHE A 56 -2.25 -14.24 -3.08
N HIS A 57 -1.73 -13.15 -2.50
CA HIS A 57 -1.88 -12.82 -1.09
C HIS A 57 -2.49 -11.43 -0.99
N GLU A 58 -3.58 -11.30 -0.25
CA GLU A 58 -4.33 -10.05 -0.17
C GLU A 58 -4.29 -9.49 1.24
N ARG A 59 -4.12 -8.17 1.34
CA ARG A 59 -4.24 -7.43 2.58
C ARG A 59 -4.96 -6.11 2.30
N SER A 60 -5.53 -5.49 3.33
CA SER A 60 -6.01 -4.12 3.20
C SER A 60 -4.83 -3.21 2.86
N ALA A 61 -4.99 -2.35 1.88
CA ALA A 61 -3.94 -1.39 1.52
C ALA A 61 -3.92 -0.17 2.45
N ALA A 62 -4.82 -0.08 3.41
CA ALA A 62 -4.84 1.02 4.38
C ALA A 62 -3.77 0.80 5.44
N CYS A 63 -2.80 1.71 5.53
CA CYS A 63 -1.75 1.65 6.54
C CYS A 63 -2.38 1.64 7.94
N THR A 64 -1.93 0.72 8.79
CA THR A 64 -2.49 0.56 10.14
C THR A 64 -2.18 1.74 11.06
N HIS A 65 -1.20 2.57 10.71
CA HIS A 65 -0.89 3.76 11.49
C HIS A 65 -1.91 4.88 11.26
N LEU A 66 -2.07 5.36 10.01
CA LEU A 66 -2.93 6.50 9.69
C LEU A 66 -3.87 6.24 8.52
N LYS A 67 -4.04 5.02 8.11
CA LYS A 67 -4.96 4.64 7.02
C LYS A 67 -4.63 5.24 5.66
N CYS A 68 -3.42 5.76 5.46
CA CYS A 68 -2.96 6.12 4.13
C CYS A 68 -2.81 4.86 3.28
N ILE A 69 -3.06 4.97 1.98
CA ILE A 69 -2.98 3.82 1.09
C ILE A 69 -1.51 3.53 0.77
N VAL A 70 -1.07 2.30 1.05
CA VAL A 70 0.29 1.87 0.75
C VAL A 70 0.46 1.68 -0.75
N ALA A 71 1.72 1.72 -1.20
CA ALA A 71 2.08 1.46 -2.59
C ALA A 71 3.16 0.38 -2.65
N TRP A 72 3.15 -0.41 -3.71
CA TRP A 72 4.16 -1.45 -3.90
C TRP A 72 5.49 -0.82 -4.34
N ASN A 73 6.56 -1.19 -3.65
CA ASN A 73 7.93 -0.80 -3.96
C ASN A 73 8.65 -2.03 -4.54
N SER A 74 8.82 -2.06 -5.84
CA SER A 74 9.42 -3.23 -6.51
C SER A 74 10.91 -3.36 -6.25
N ALA A 75 11.60 -2.26 -5.95
CA ALA A 75 13.03 -2.29 -5.65
C ALA A 75 13.30 -2.94 -4.30
N GLU A 76 12.48 -2.61 -3.29
CA GLU A 76 12.63 -3.14 -1.93
C GLU A 76 11.72 -4.33 -1.66
N ARG A 77 10.79 -4.62 -2.55
CA ARG A 77 9.78 -5.67 -2.41
C ARG A 77 9.01 -5.49 -1.11
N SER A 78 8.41 -4.31 -0.97
CA SER A 78 7.70 -3.92 0.24
C SER A 78 6.47 -3.09 -0.10
N TRP A 79 5.55 -3.03 0.86
CA TRP A 79 4.44 -2.09 0.82
C TRP A 79 4.84 -0.87 1.62
N ASP A 80 4.92 0.27 0.96
CA ASP A 80 5.39 1.50 1.58
C ASP A 80 4.24 2.48 1.77
N CYS A 81 4.13 3.03 2.98
CA CYS A 81 3.18 4.09 3.27
C CYS A 81 3.80 5.44 2.90
N PRO A 82 3.22 6.19 1.95
CA PRO A 82 3.82 7.45 1.52
C PRO A 82 3.68 8.59 2.54
N CYS A 83 2.79 8.44 3.52
CA CYS A 83 2.52 9.51 4.48
C CYS A 83 3.62 9.64 5.53
N HIS A 84 4.05 8.54 6.14
CA HIS A 84 5.01 8.55 7.25
C HIS A 84 6.11 7.52 7.11
N GLY A 85 6.21 6.86 5.98
CA GLY A 85 7.31 5.94 5.71
C GLY A 85 7.22 4.58 6.37
N SER A 86 6.06 4.18 6.88
CA SER A 86 5.87 2.81 7.36
C SER A 86 6.08 1.83 6.21
N ARG A 87 6.72 0.73 6.51
CA ARG A 87 6.98 -0.32 5.53
C ARG A 87 6.48 -1.66 6.02
N PHE A 88 5.95 -2.44 5.09
CA PHE A 88 5.44 -3.78 5.35
C PHE A 88 6.06 -4.74 4.34
N ASP A 89 6.30 -5.99 4.75
CA ASP A 89 6.80 -7.00 3.82
C ASP A 89 5.70 -7.37 2.80
N PRO A 90 6.01 -8.20 1.78
CA PRO A 90 5.00 -8.58 0.79
C PRO A 90 3.72 -9.17 1.39
N TYR A 91 3.82 -9.80 2.55
CA TYR A 91 2.68 -10.43 3.23
C TYR A 91 1.98 -9.51 4.23
N GLY A 92 2.43 -8.26 4.34
CA GLY A 92 1.81 -7.24 5.16
C GLY A 92 2.36 -7.11 6.57
N LYS A 93 3.43 -7.80 6.92
CA LYS A 93 4.05 -7.69 8.24
C LYS A 93 4.91 -6.44 8.32
N VAL A 94 4.94 -5.80 9.49
CA VAL A 94 5.70 -4.55 9.68
C VAL A 94 7.19 -4.79 9.52
N LEU A 95 7.83 -4.00 8.67
CA LEU A 95 9.29 -3.94 8.55
C LEU A 95 9.84 -2.71 9.27
N ASN A 96 9.21 -1.55 9.06
CA ASN A 96 9.61 -0.29 9.67
C ASN A 96 8.37 0.47 10.13
N GLY A 97 8.47 1.10 11.33
CA GLY A 97 7.43 1.98 11.84
C GLY A 97 7.33 3.30 11.08
N PRO A 98 6.40 4.16 11.48
CA PRO A 98 5.69 4.17 12.77
C PRO A 98 4.57 3.15 12.96
N ALA A 99 4.11 2.44 11.93
CA ALA A 99 3.13 1.39 12.12
C ALA A 99 3.73 0.28 13.01
N VAL A 100 2.92 -0.24 13.94
CA VAL A 100 3.34 -1.31 14.85
C VAL A 100 2.51 -2.58 14.66
N THR A 101 1.51 -2.53 13.78
CA THR A 101 0.60 -3.64 13.51
C THR A 101 0.64 -3.95 12.02
N GLU A 102 0.65 -5.23 11.68
CA GLU A 102 0.63 -5.66 10.28
C GLU A 102 -0.61 -5.15 9.53
N LEU A 103 -0.54 -5.14 8.21
CA LEU A 103 -1.70 -4.78 7.40
C LEU A 103 -2.84 -5.74 7.69
N GLU A 104 -4.05 -5.19 7.80
CA GLU A 104 -5.23 -5.98 8.13
C GLU A 104 -5.64 -6.88 6.97
N LYS A 105 -6.45 -7.89 7.26
CA LYS A 105 -7.07 -8.70 6.23
C LYS A 105 -7.99 -7.82 5.39
N PRO A 106 -8.14 -8.13 4.08
CA PRO A 106 -8.99 -7.30 3.24
C PRO A 106 -10.45 -7.37 3.70
N ALA A 107 -11.14 -6.24 3.54
CA ALA A 107 -12.57 -6.18 3.76
C ALA A 107 -13.29 -7.02 2.69
N GLU A 108 -14.31 -7.72 3.09
CA GLU A 108 -15.14 -8.54 2.20
C GLU A 108 -16.17 -7.70 1.44
#